data_fea000326fc1a6f827ea50e127fe74e8
#
_entry.id   fea000326fc1a6f827ea50e127fe74e8
#
_cell.length_a   1.000
_cell.length_b   1.000
_cell.length_c   1.000
_cell.angle_alpha   90.00
_cell.angle_beta   90.00
_cell.angle_gamma   90.00
#
_symmetry.space_group_name_H-M   'P 1'
#
loop_
_entity.id
_entity.type
_entity.pdbx_description
1 polymer ?
#
loop_
_entity_poly.entity_id
_entity_poly.type
_entity_poly.pdbx_seq_one_letter_code
_entity_poly.pdbx_strand_id
1 'polypeptide(L)'
;GWIPTDDIEGVTAELNKNQLSIVAGTIFDDVLSDDNYEKLLHQVDGICQLITKLPPLPREDGQRWPTPYMTVMDWGHDERDYAAGHSDRAPRLDEAGWEKLISHFKGLCERANSYGVRPVLHPHCGGYIEFGDEIDRLAAEIPNEVAGLVLDTGHLQYAGLDPVEWLRKYKDRLDYVHFKDIDPKVYDEVMHEHIRFFEGCAKGSMCPIGRGMIDYKAVADVLKEIHYNGYITIEQECDPRNVENSLANVKASVDFLKGIGYQI
;
A
#
# COMPACT_ATOMS: atom_id res chain seq x y z
N GLY A 1 -14.68 -2.19 8.90
CA GLY A 1 -14.39 -1.25 9.05
C GLY A 1 -14.46 -0.07 10.03
N TRP A 2 -13.68 0.95 9.70
CA TRP A 2 -13.58 2.18 10.50
C TRP A 2 -14.67 3.20 10.15
N ILE A 3 -15.26 3.07 8.96
CA ILE A 3 -16.26 3.99 8.45
C ILE A 3 -17.62 3.29 8.42
N PRO A 4 -18.68 3.87 9.01
CA PRO A 4 -20.03 3.32 8.91
C PRO A 4 -20.47 3.22 7.44
N THR A 5 -20.83 2.03 6.99
CA THR A 5 -21.26 1.79 5.60
C THR A 5 -22.75 2.00 5.39
N ASP A 6 -23.51 2.13 6.46
CA ASP A 6 -24.97 2.31 6.50
C ASP A 6 -25.41 3.76 6.69
N ASP A 7 -24.46 4.68 7.00
CA ASP A 7 -24.72 6.12 7.17
C ASP A 7 -23.89 6.97 6.19
N ILE A 8 -24.17 6.88 4.91
CA ILE A 8 -23.46 7.63 3.86
C ILE A 8 -23.62 9.14 4.01
N GLU A 9 -24.81 9.60 4.44
CA GLU A 9 -25.09 11.03 4.62
C GLU A 9 -24.26 11.59 5.78
N GLY A 10 -24.21 10.89 6.92
CA GLY A 10 -23.39 11.28 8.07
C GLY A 10 -21.90 11.27 7.76
N VAL A 11 -21.41 10.22 7.09
CA VAL A 11 -20.00 10.16 6.63
C VAL A 11 -19.68 11.30 5.69
N THR A 12 -20.53 11.59 4.71
CA THR A 12 -20.35 12.71 3.77
C THR A 12 -20.31 14.04 4.49
N ALA A 13 -21.20 14.25 5.45
CA ALA A 13 -21.25 15.49 6.23
C ALA A 13 -19.95 15.69 7.05
N GLU A 14 -19.45 14.64 7.71
CA GLU A 14 -18.20 14.73 8.47
C GLU A 14 -16.97 14.93 7.56
N LEU A 15 -16.90 14.26 6.42
CA LEU A 15 -15.83 14.50 5.44
C LEU A 15 -15.83 15.95 4.95
N ASN A 16 -16.98 16.48 4.55
CA ASN A 16 -17.10 17.86 4.09
C ASN A 16 -16.74 18.87 5.18
N LYS A 17 -17.22 18.66 6.40
CA LYS A 17 -16.94 19.52 7.56
C LYS A 17 -15.44 19.61 7.85
N ASN A 18 -14.73 18.50 7.70
CA ASN A 18 -13.30 18.41 7.97
C ASN A 18 -12.44 18.62 6.71
N GLN A 19 -13.04 18.88 5.56
CA GLN A 19 -12.35 19.03 4.26
C GLN A 19 -11.50 17.80 3.91
N LEU A 20 -12.04 16.60 4.18
CA LEU A 20 -11.39 15.33 3.91
C LEU A 20 -12.09 14.62 2.75
N SER A 21 -11.34 13.76 2.07
CA SER A 21 -11.85 12.84 1.05
C SER A 21 -11.17 11.49 1.19
N ILE A 22 -11.80 10.45 0.63
CA ILE A 22 -11.26 9.09 0.66
C ILE A 22 -10.53 8.81 -0.64
N VAL A 23 -9.24 8.54 -0.58
CA VAL A 23 -8.40 8.20 -1.74
C VAL A 23 -8.61 6.76 -2.18
N ALA A 24 -8.69 5.83 -1.21
CA ALA A 24 -8.78 4.41 -1.49
C ALA A 24 -9.57 3.64 -0.43
N GLY A 25 -10.19 2.55 -0.86
CA GLY A 25 -10.57 1.45 0.02
C GLY A 25 -9.48 0.37 0.00
N THR A 26 -9.50 -0.55 0.97
CA THR A 26 -8.42 -1.51 1.14
C THR A 26 -8.95 -2.91 1.43
N ILE A 27 -8.42 -3.90 0.72
CA ILE A 27 -8.45 -5.33 1.06
C ILE A 27 -7.06 -5.69 1.58
N PHE A 28 -7.01 -6.21 2.81
CA PHE A 28 -5.77 -6.62 3.48
C PHE A 28 -6.07 -7.86 4.32
N ASP A 29 -5.90 -9.02 3.72
CA ASP A 29 -6.26 -10.31 4.33
C ASP A 29 -5.62 -11.44 3.49
N ASP A 30 -5.81 -12.70 3.93
CA ASP A 30 -5.37 -13.91 3.22
C ASP A 30 -6.12 -14.07 1.89
N VAL A 31 -5.47 -13.62 0.81
CA VAL A 31 -5.99 -13.74 -0.55
C VAL A 31 -5.83 -15.16 -1.10
N LEU A 32 -4.91 -15.95 -0.55
CA LEU A 32 -4.65 -17.32 -1.00
C LEU A 32 -5.76 -18.31 -0.58
N SER A 33 -6.48 -18.02 0.51
CA SER A 33 -7.49 -18.90 1.09
C SER A 33 -8.78 -18.95 0.28
N ASP A 34 -9.17 -20.13 -0.19
CA ASP A 34 -10.49 -20.36 -0.85
C ASP A 34 -11.65 -20.03 0.09
N ASP A 35 -11.52 -20.39 1.37
CA ASP A 35 -12.56 -20.15 2.39
C ASP A 35 -12.76 -18.67 2.70
N ASN A 36 -11.73 -17.86 2.47
CA ASN A 36 -11.76 -16.42 2.68
C ASN A 36 -12.17 -15.63 1.44
N TYR A 37 -11.96 -16.18 0.26
CA TYR A 37 -12.14 -15.47 -1.02
C TYR A 37 -13.54 -14.89 -1.20
N GLU A 38 -14.60 -15.65 -0.90
CA GLU A 38 -15.98 -15.16 -0.98
C GLU A 38 -16.25 -13.98 -0.02
N LYS A 39 -15.63 -14.01 1.17
CA LYS A 39 -15.72 -12.89 2.12
C LYS A 39 -15.03 -11.65 1.58
N LEU A 40 -13.87 -11.83 0.94
CA LEU A 40 -13.12 -10.73 0.32
C LEU A 40 -13.92 -10.09 -0.82
N LEU A 41 -14.59 -10.88 -1.66
CA LEU A 41 -15.50 -10.36 -2.69
C LEU A 41 -16.63 -9.51 -2.07
N HIS A 42 -17.23 -9.97 -0.97
CA HIS A 42 -18.25 -9.20 -0.25
C HIS A 42 -17.69 -7.92 0.39
N GLN A 43 -16.43 -7.96 0.85
CA GLN A 43 -15.76 -6.75 1.35
C GLN A 43 -15.52 -5.74 0.22
N VAL A 44 -15.06 -6.21 -0.96
CA VAL A 44 -14.94 -5.35 -2.17
C VAL A 44 -16.27 -4.69 -2.50
N ASP A 45 -17.37 -5.47 -2.51
CA ASP A 45 -18.71 -4.92 -2.76
C ASP A 45 -19.07 -3.80 -1.78
N GLY A 46 -18.94 -4.07 -0.48
CA GLY A 46 -19.27 -3.10 0.57
C GLY A 46 -18.44 -1.83 0.50
N ILE A 47 -17.12 -1.99 0.27
CA ILE A 47 -16.20 -0.85 0.13
C ILE A 47 -16.54 -0.03 -1.13
N CYS A 48 -16.68 -0.68 -2.30
CA CYS A 48 -16.98 0.02 -3.54
C CYS A 48 -18.32 0.74 -3.50
N GLN A 49 -19.36 0.10 -2.92
CA GLN A 49 -20.66 0.73 -2.73
C GLN A 49 -20.60 1.98 -1.85
N LEU A 50 -19.72 2.02 -0.87
CA LEU A 50 -19.50 3.20 -0.03
C LEU A 50 -18.72 4.27 -0.78
N ILE A 51 -17.48 3.95 -1.22
CA ILE A 51 -16.54 4.97 -1.72
C ILE A 51 -17.01 5.65 -3.01
N THR A 52 -17.81 4.95 -3.84
CA THR A 52 -18.41 5.54 -5.07
C THR A 52 -19.53 6.53 -4.79
N LYS A 53 -20.06 6.58 -3.57
CA LYS A 53 -21.12 7.51 -3.16
C LYS A 53 -20.59 8.70 -2.36
N LEU A 54 -19.32 8.65 -1.95
CA LEU A 54 -18.67 9.74 -1.22
C LEU A 54 -18.19 10.83 -2.18
N PRO A 55 -17.95 12.06 -1.69
CA PRO A 55 -17.43 13.14 -2.52
C PRO A 55 -16.09 12.71 -3.18
N PRO A 56 -16.00 12.78 -4.52
CA PRO A 56 -14.78 12.39 -5.22
C PRO A 56 -13.66 13.40 -4.96
N LEU A 57 -12.42 12.89 -4.97
CA LEU A 57 -11.24 13.76 -5.04
C LEU A 57 -11.13 14.41 -6.42
N PRO A 58 -10.58 15.64 -6.52
CA PRO A 58 -10.25 16.21 -7.79
C PRO A 58 -9.30 15.29 -8.57
N ARG A 59 -9.49 15.21 -9.88
CA ARG A 59 -8.52 14.55 -10.74
C ARG A 59 -7.41 15.53 -11.04
N GLU A 60 -6.18 15.15 -10.71
CA GLU A 60 -5.00 15.93 -11.02
C GLU A 60 -4.64 15.82 -12.51
N ASP A 61 -4.12 16.90 -13.09
CA ASP A 61 -3.65 16.91 -14.46
C ASP A 61 -2.51 15.90 -14.66
N GLY A 62 -2.70 14.97 -15.61
CA GLY A 62 -1.75 13.88 -15.86
C GLY A 62 -1.95 12.63 -14.98
N GLN A 63 -2.85 12.66 -14.02
CA GLN A 63 -3.25 11.47 -13.29
C GLN A 63 -3.89 10.43 -14.22
N ARG A 64 -3.35 9.22 -14.25
CA ARG A 64 -3.76 8.19 -15.20
C ARG A 64 -5.19 7.70 -14.98
N TRP A 65 -5.53 7.43 -13.73
CA TRP A 65 -6.84 6.91 -13.33
C TRP A 65 -7.45 7.78 -12.24
N PRO A 66 -8.78 8.02 -12.27
CA PRO A 66 -9.43 8.77 -11.20
C PRO A 66 -9.48 7.97 -9.90
N THR A 67 -9.48 8.68 -8.79
CA THR A 67 -9.81 8.13 -7.46
C THR A 67 -11.33 7.99 -7.31
N PRO A 68 -11.85 7.18 -6.35
CA PRO A 68 -11.08 6.39 -5.39
C PRO A 68 -10.48 5.12 -6.01
N TYR A 69 -9.43 4.60 -5.35
CA TYR A 69 -8.82 3.31 -5.69
C TYR A 69 -9.33 2.18 -4.80
N MET A 70 -9.12 0.94 -5.24
CA MET A 70 -9.20 -0.25 -4.39
C MET A 70 -7.80 -0.83 -4.24
N THR A 71 -7.17 -0.62 -3.10
CA THR A 71 -5.90 -1.25 -2.76
C THR A 71 -6.14 -2.70 -2.40
N VAL A 72 -5.45 -3.62 -3.06
CA VAL A 72 -5.54 -5.06 -2.79
C VAL A 72 -4.17 -5.59 -2.44
N MET A 73 -4.03 -6.16 -1.25
CA MET A 73 -2.80 -6.76 -0.76
C MET A 73 -3.08 -8.07 -0.03
N ASP A 74 -2.12 -8.99 -0.15
CA ASP A 74 -2.12 -10.28 0.52
C ASP A 74 -1.38 -10.20 1.84
N TRP A 75 -1.96 -10.82 2.88
CA TRP A 75 -1.35 -10.89 4.20
C TRP A 75 -2.01 -11.98 5.05
N GLY A 76 -1.39 -12.35 6.18
CA GLY A 76 -1.99 -13.28 7.13
C GLY A 76 -1.30 -14.64 7.17
N HIS A 77 -0.10 -14.73 6.60
CA HIS A 77 0.68 -15.97 6.52
C HIS A 77 1.83 -15.92 7.53
N ASP A 78 1.72 -16.66 8.63
CA ASP A 78 2.72 -16.66 9.70
C ASP A 78 4.14 -16.95 9.20
N GLU A 79 4.29 -17.91 8.27
CA GLU A 79 5.58 -18.29 7.72
C GLU A 79 6.23 -17.18 6.88
N ARG A 80 5.41 -16.33 6.23
CA ARG A 80 5.87 -15.16 5.47
C ARG A 80 6.17 -13.99 6.40
N ASP A 81 5.34 -13.77 7.42
CA ASP A 81 5.53 -12.71 8.39
C ASP A 81 6.83 -12.89 9.21
N TYR A 82 7.17 -14.15 9.59
CA TYR A 82 8.48 -14.46 10.21
C TYR A 82 9.67 -14.36 9.26
N ALA A 83 9.44 -14.33 7.97
CA ALA A 83 10.47 -14.21 6.94
C ALA A 83 10.46 -12.88 6.20
N ALA A 84 9.65 -11.91 6.66
CA ALA A 84 9.55 -10.59 6.04
C ALA A 84 10.93 -9.92 5.95
N GLY A 85 11.26 -9.37 4.78
CA GLY A 85 12.56 -8.79 4.48
C GLY A 85 13.65 -9.81 4.12
N HIS A 86 13.42 -11.12 4.28
CA HIS A 86 14.42 -12.17 4.08
C HIS A 86 14.12 -13.01 2.84
N SER A 87 14.42 -12.50 1.66
CA SER A 87 14.15 -13.19 0.39
C SER A 87 14.87 -14.53 0.22
N ASP A 88 16.00 -14.70 0.92
CA ASP A 88 16.84 -15.91 0.87
C ASP A 88 16.24 -17.10 1.62
N ARG A 89 15.28 -16.87 2.51
CA ARG A 89 14.66 -17.92 3.34
C ARG A 89 13.14 -17.89 3.36
N ALA A 90 12.51 -16.86 2.79
CA ALA A 90 11.06 -16.76 2.76
C ALA A 90 10.44 -17.92 1.97
N PRO A 91 9.46 -18.63 2.53
CA PRO A 91 8.74 -19.66 1.79
C PRO A 91 8.12 -19.08 0.51
N ARG A 92 8.19 -19.83 -0.56
CA ARG A 92 7.63 -19.48 -1.86
C ARG A 92 6.47 -20.40 -2.18
N LEU A 93 5.44 -19.86 -2.85
CA LEU A 93 4.36 -20.68 -3.38
C LEU A 93 4.89 -21.59 -4.50
N ASP A 94 4.38 -22.82 -4.53
CA ASP A 94 4.49 -23.65 -5.74
C ASP A 94 3.61 -23.08 -6.85
N GLU A 95 3.69 -23.67 -8.05
CA GLU A 95 2.94 -23.15 -9.20
C GLU A 95 1.42 -23.16 -8.97
N ALA A 96 0.89 -24.20 -8.33
CA ALA A 96 -0.55 -24.30 -8.05
C ALA A 96 -1.02 -23.23 -7.04
N GLY A 97 -0.23 -22.98 -5.99
CA GLY A 97 -0.49 -21.91 -5.03
C GLY A 97 -0.39 -20.53 -5.68
N TRP A 98 0.59 -20.34 -6.56
CA TRP A 98 0.74 -19.10 -7.30
C TRP A 98 -0.43 -18.84 -8.26
N GLU A 99 -0.82 -19.83 -9.08
CA GLU A 99 -1.97 -19.73 -9.98
C GLU A 99 -3.26 -19.37 -9.23
N LYS A 100 -3.46 -19.99 -8.04
CA LYS A 100 -4.59 -19.68 -7.17
C LYS A 100 -4.55 -18.23 -6.70
N LEU A 101 -3.42 -17.78 -6.15
CA LEU A 101 -3.25 -16.42 -5.67
C LEU A 101 -3.56 -15.39 -6.75
N ILE A 102 -3.01 -15.58 -7.95
CA ILE A 102 -3.25 -14.71 -9.12
C ILE A 102 -4.71 -14.74 -9.56
N SER A 103 -5.35 -15.90 -9.55
CA SER A 103 -6.78 -16.02 -9.87
C SER A 103 -7.65 -15.22 -8.91
N HIS A 104 -7.36 -15.31 -7.60
CA HIS A 104 -8.09 -14.55 -6.59
C HIS A 104 -7.83 -13.05 -6.72
N PHE A 105 -6.58 -12.62 -6.88
CA PHE A 105 -6.28 -11.20 -7.15
C PHE A 105 -7.05 -10.67 -8.37
N LYS A 106 -7.06 -11.40 -9.49
CA LYS A 106 -7.83 -11.01 -10.68
C LYS A 106 -9.30 -10.86 -10.38
N GLY A 107 -9.91 -11.84 -9.71
CA GLY A 107 -11.33 -11.79 -9.36
C GLY A 107 -11.69 -10.61 -8.46
N LEU A 108 -10.89 -10.30 -7.44
CA LEU A 108 -11.08 -9.12 -6.59
C LEU A 108 -10.95 -7.81 -7.39
N CYS A 109 -9.97 -7.73 -8.28
CA CYS A 109 -9.77 -6.57 -9.15
C CYS A 109 -10.92 -6.40 -10.16
N GLU A 110 -11.35 -7.46 -10.81
CA GLU A 110 -12.48 -7.44 -11.75
C GLU A 110 -13.79 -7.02 -11.02
N ARG A 111 -13.95 -7.47 -9.77
CA ARG A 111 -15.08 -7.07 -8.94
C ARG A 111 -15.07 -5.57 -8.65
N ALA A 112 -13.94 -5.00 -8.26
CA ALA A 112 -13.81 -3.56 -8.06
C ALA A 112 -14.03 -2.76 -9.36
N ASN A 113 -13.47 -3.23 -10.49
CA ASN A 113 -13.68 -2.63 -11.80
C ASN A 113 -15.16 -2.61 -12.21
N SER A 114 -15.97 -3.60 -11.80
CA SER A 114 -17.41 -3.63 -12.08
C SER A 114 -18.19 -2.48 -11.43
N TYR A 115 -17.62 -1.87 -10.38
CA TYR A 115 -18.14 -0.66 -9.74
C TYR A 115 -17.55 0.64 -10.32
N GLY A 116 -16.65 0.56 -11.30
CA GLY A 116 -15.90 1.70 -11.82
C GLY A 116 -14.77 2.17 -10.89
N VAL A 117 -14.38 1.34 -9.92
CA VAL A 117 -13.27 1.61 -8.99
C VAL A 117 -12.00 0.99 -9.52
N ARG A 118 -10.93 1.77 -9.67
CA ARG A 118 -9.64 1.30 -10.15
C ARG A 118 -8.92 0.47 -9.07
N PRO A 119 -8.64 -0.82 -9.30
CA PRO A 119 -7.81 -1.61 -8.40
C PRO A 119 -6.34 -1.25 -8.56
N VAL A 120 -5.62 -1.25 -7.44
CA VAL A 120 -4.17 -1.11 -7.38
C VAL A 120 -3.60 -2.19 -6.47
N LEU A 121 -2.66 -2.97 -7.00
CA LEU A 121 -2.02 -4.06 -6.27
C LEU A 121 -0.89 -3.51 -5.42
N HIS A 122 -0.85 -3.91 -4.17
CA HIS A 122 0.12 -3.42 -3.19
C HIS A 122 1.05 -4.55 -2.73
N PRO A 123 2.30 -4.60 -3.19
CA PRO A 123 3.31 -5.46 -2.59
C PRO A 123 3.52 -5.10 -1.12
N HIS A 124 3.41 -6.08 -0.23
CA HIS A 124 3.45 -5.84 1.22
C HIS A 124 4.32 -6.87 1.93
N CYS A 125 5.15 -6.41 2.86
CA CYS A 125 6.01 -7.28 3.66
C CYS A 125 5.19 -8.27 4.49
N GLY A 126 5.62 -9.55 4.47
CA GLY A 126 4.92 -10.64 5.16
C GLY A 126 3.75 -11.26 4.39
N GLY A 127 3.46 -10.80 3.16
CA GLY A 127 2.57 -11.46 2.21
C GLY A 127 3.33 -12.27 1.17
N TYR A 128 2.61 -12.94 0.27
CA TYR A 128 3.23 -13.67 -0.86
C TYR A 128 3.58 -12.79 -2.06
N ILE A 129 3.31 -11.49 -1.99
CA ILE A 129 3.78 -10.49 -2.96
C ILE A 129 4.61 -9.45 -2.20
N GLU A 130 5.87 -9.77 -1.96
CA GLU A 130 6.81 -8.92 -1.22
C GLU A 130 8.10 -8.65 -2.00
N PHE A 131 8.72 -9.71 -2.54
CA PHE A 131 10.04 -9.62 -3.15
C PHE A 131 9.98 -9.32 -4.65
N GLY A 132 11.11 -8.86 -5.20
CA GLY A 132 11.18 -8.36 -6.55
C GLY A 132 10.73 -9.35 -7.63
N ASP A 133 11.07 -10.62 -7.50
CA ASP A 133 10.64 -11.68 -8.41
C ASP A 133 9.14 -11.94 -8.34
N GLU A 134 8.53 -11.83 -7.15
CA GLU A 134 7.08 -11.96 -6.94
C GLU A 134 6.33 -10.77 -7.54
N ILE A 135 6.84 -9.56 -7.32
CA ILE A 135 6.25 -8.33 -7.90
C ILE A 135 6.34 -8.36 -9.42
N ASP A 136 7.48 -8.78 -9.98
CA ASP A 136 7.66 -8.88 -11.42
C ASP A 136 6.70 -9.89 -12.03
N ARG A 137 6.55 -11.05 -11.40
CA ARG A 137 5.64 -12.10 -11.84
C ARG A 137 4.17 -11.65 -11.74
N LEU A 138 3.76 -11.07 -10.63
CA LEU A 138 2.42 -10.48 -10.46
C LEU A 138 2.13 -9.47 -11.58
N ALA A 139 3.08 -8.57 -11.83
CA ALA A 139 2.93 -7.54 -12.85
C ALA A 139 2.87 -8.12 -14.28
N ALA A 140 3.52 -9.24 -14.55
CA ALA A 140 3.46 -9.92 -15.85
C ALA A 140 2.12 -10.65 -16.07
N GLU A 141 1.56 -11.24 -15.01
CA GLU A 141 0.38 -12.09 -15.11
C GLU A 141 -0.96 -11.36 -14.95
N ILE A 142 -0.98 -10.21 -14.26
CA ILE A 142 -2.18 -9.37 -14.17
C ILE A 142 -2.01 -8.15 -15.07
N PRO A 143 -2.77 -8.01 -16.17
CA PRO A 143 -2.64 -6.89 -17.10
C PRO A 143 -2.92 -5.53 -16.44
N ASN A 144 -2.25 -4.47 -16.93
CA ASN A 144 -2.46 -3.11 -16.42
C ASN A 144 -3.90 -2.61 -16.58
N GLU A 145 -4.63 -3.12 -17.57
CA GLU A 145 -6.05 -2.83 -17.77
C GLU A 145 -6.93 -3.37 -16.64
N VAL A 146 -6.49 -4.46 -16.00
CA VAL A 146 -7.19 -5.06 -14.86
C VAL A 146 -6.84 -4.34 -13.56
N ALA A 147 -5.54 -4.12 -13.29
CA ALA A 147 -5.09 -3.44 -12.08
C ALA A 147 -3.77 -2.70 -12.30
N GLY A 148 -3.63 -1.52 -11.70
CA GLY A 148 -2.36 -0.82 -11.56
C GLY A 148 -1.53 -1.33 -10.39
N LEU A 149 -0.49 -0.57 -10.07
CA LEU A 149 0.32 -0.79 -8.86
C LEU A 149 0.19 0.42 -7.94
N VAL A 150 0.16 0.15 -6.66
CA VAL A 150 0.59 1.08 -5.63
C VAL A 150 1.94 0.60 -5.10
N LEU A 151 2.95 1.45 -5.15
CA LEU A 151 4.27 1.15 -4.62
C LEU A 151 4.49 1.96 -3.34
N ASP A 152 4.83 1.24 -2.29
CA ASP A 152 5.16 1.81 -0.98
C ASP A 152 6.68 1.80 -0.80
N THR A 153 7.25 2.98 -0.56
CA THR A 153 8.69 3.16 -0.42
C THR A 153 9.27 2.37 0.75
N GLY A 154 8.53 2.26 1.86
CA GLY A 154 8.95 1.51 3.04
C GLY A 154 8.92 0.01 2.81
N HIS A 155 7.85 -0.54 2.23
CA HIS A 155 7.79 -1.97 1.93
C HIS A 155 8.84 -2.41 0.92
N LEU A 156 9.09 -1.60 -0.13
CA LEU A 156 10.18 -1.87 -1.06
C LEU A 156 11.53 -1.90 -0.35
N GLN A 157 11.83 -0.87 0.43
CA GLN A 157 13.08 -0.79 1.18
C GLN A 157 13.24 -1.94 2.18
N TYR A 158 12.16 -2.31 2.88
CA TYR A 158 12.14 -3.41 3.86
C TYR A 158 12.42 -4.76 3.19
N ALA A 159 11.90 -4.98 1.98
CA ALA A 159 12.16 -6.15 1.16
C ALA A 159 13.56 -6.15 0.49
N GLY A 160 14.41 -5.16 0.77
CA GLY A 160 15.74 -5.02 0.19
C GLY A 160 15.76 -4.48 -1.25
N LEU A 161 14.69 -3.80 -1.67
CA LEU A 161 14.55 -3.21 -2.99
C LEU A 161 14.74 -1.69 -2.92
N ASP A 162 15.43 -1.10 -3.91
CA ASP A 162 15.59 0.36 -4.00
C ASP A 162 14.28 1.02 -4.49
N PRO A 163 13.60 1.83 -3.68
CA PRO A 163 12.36 2.49 -4.07
C PRO A 163 12.49 3.33 -5.32
N VAL A 164 13.63 4.00 -5.54
CA VAL A 164 13.87 4.85 -6.72
C VAL A 164 13.91 4.03 -8.00
N GLU A 165 14.62 2.90 -7.97
CA GLU A 165 14.68 1.97 -9.10
C GLU A 165 13.29 1.37 -9.40
N TRP A 166 12.55 0.98 -8.38
CA TRP A 166 11.25 0.33 -8.54
C TRP A 166 10.16 1.29 -9.00
N LEU A 167 10.14 2.52 -8.53
CA LEU A 167 9.25 3.57 -9.03
C LEU A 167 9.52 3.84 -10.53
N ARG A 168 10.80 3.93 -10.93
CA ARG A 168 11.19 4.10 -12.34
C ARG A 168 10.81 2.89 -13.20
N LYS A 169 11.04 1.68 -12.70
CA LYS A 169 10.75 0.42 -13.40
C LYS A 169 9.28 0.30 -13.77
N TYR A 170 8.41 0.67 -12.85
CA TYR A 170 6.96 0.52 -13.02
C TYR A 170 6.21 1.81 -13.36
N LYS A 171 6.92 2.85 -13.83
CA LYS A 171 6.35 4.16 -14.17
C LYS A 171 5.08 4.09 -15.01
N ASP A 172 4.99 3.14 -15.95
CA ASP A 172 3.86 3.01 -16.87
C ASP A 172 2.66 2.26 -16.27
N ARG A 173 2.79 1.79 -15.04
CA ARG A 173 1.78 1.04 -14.29
C ARG A 173 1.51 1.60 -12.89
N LEU A 174 2.26 2.62 -12.49
CA LEU A 174 2.18 3.24 -11.18
C LEU A 174 0.96 4.18 -11.13
N ASP A 175 -0.09 3.79 -10.43
CA ASP A 175 -1.31 4.58 -10.27
C ASP A 175 -1.38 5.29 -8.92
N TYR A 176 -0.68 4.75 -7.90
CA TYR A 176 -0.70 5.28 -6.54
C TYR A 176 0.65 5.06 -5.84
N VAL A 177 0.98 5.90 -4.88
CA VAL A 177 2.24 5.82 -4.14
C VAL A 177 1.98 5.97 -2.64
N HIS A 178 2.64 5.12 -1.84
CA HIS A 178 2.73 5.29 -0.41
C HIS A 178 4.14 5.70 0.01
N PHE A 179 4.23 6.66 0.90
CA PHE A 179 5.47 7.09 1.52
C PHE A 179 5.54 6.58 2.94
N LYS A 180 6.56 5.80 3.22
CA LYS A 180 6.85 5.19 4.51
C LYS A 180 8.37 5.12 4.66
N ASP A 181 8.92 5.50 5.80
CA ASP A 181 10.36 5.52 6.02
C ASP A 181 10.76 4.55 7.14
N ILE A 182 11.99 4.07 7.11
CA ILE A 182 12.48 2.98 7.96
C ILE A 182 13.64 3.46 8.81
N ASP A 183 13.55 3.28 10.13
CA ASP A 183 14.67 3.51 11.04
C ASP A 183 15.78 2.46 10.82
N PRO A 184 16.98 2.85 10.38
CA PRO A 184 18.02 1.89 10.02
C PRO A 184 18.49 1.02 11.18
N LYS A 185 18.47 1.53 12.42
CA LYS A 185 18.96 0.79 13.60
C LYS A 185 17.96 -0.27 14.03
N VAL A 186 16.68 0.11 14.05
CA VAL A 186 15.60 -0.82 14.41
C VAL A 186 15.46 -1.88 13.30
N TYR A 187 15.60 -1.48 12.04
CA TYR A 187 15.60 -2.40 10.90
C TYR A 187 16.72 -3.44 11.01
N ASP A 188 17.97 -2.99 11.29
CA ASP A 188 19.11 -3.89 11.47
C ASP A 188 18.87 -4.90 12.60
N GLU A 189 18.29 -4.45 13.73
CA GLU A 189 17.93 -5.33 14.86
C GLU A 189 16.87 -6.34 14.43
N VAL A 190 15.80 -5.88 13.79
CA VAL A 190 14.67 -6.71 13.33
C VAL A 190 15.16 -7.78 12.35
N MET A 191 16.00 -7.42 11.39
CA MET A 191 16.58 -8.35 10.44
C MET A 191 17.49 -9.36 11.11
N HIS A 192 18.38 -8.91 12.00
CA HIS A 192 19.35 -9.78 12.69
C HIS A 192 18.67 -10.79 13.62
N GLU A 193 17.64 -10.36 14.35
CA GLU A 193 16.91 -11.17 15.33
C GLU A 193 15.71 -11.92 14.73
N HIS A 194 15.44 -11.75 13.43
CA HIS A 194 14.32 -12.38 12.73
C HIS A 194 12.96 -12.09 13.36
N ILE A 195 12.74 -10.83 13.69
CA ILE A 195 11.50 -10.37 14.30
C ILE A 195 10.42 -10.24 13.22
N ARG A 196 9.19 -10.63 13.55
CA ARG A 196 8.01 -10.48 12.66
C ARG A 196 7.80 -9.04 12.26
N PHE A 197 7.23 -8.81 11.07
CA PHE A 197 7.05 -7.47 10.53
C PHE A 197 6.33 -6.52 11.50
N PHE A 198 5.14 -6.88 11.99
CA PHE A 198 4.39 -6.00 12.89
C PHE A 198 5.00 -5.85 14.29
N GLU A 199 5.74 -6.84 14.78
CA GLU A 199 6.53 -6.68 16.00
C GLU A 199 7.69 -5.70 15.77
N GLY A 200 8.30 -5.71 14.58
CA GLY A 200 9.27 -4.71 14.16
C GLY A 200 8.66 -3.30 14.11
N CYS A 201 7.46 -3.17 13.55
CA CYS A 201 6.72 -1.90 13.56
C CYS A 201 6.44 -1.41 14.99
N ALA A 202 6.05 -2.33 15.89
CA ALA A 202 5.83 -2.00 17.29
C ALA A 202 7.12 -1.55 18.02
N LYS A 203 8.30 -2.05 17.59
CA LYS A 203 9.62 -1.60 18.05
C LYS A 203 10.04 -0.25 17.46
N GLY A 204 9.33 0.24 16.43
CA GLY A 204 9.61 1.51 15.77
C GLY A 204 10.43 1.40 14.50
N SER A 205 10.39 0.26 13.80
CA SER A 205 11.05 0.11 12.49
C SER A 205 10.54 1.12 11.47
N MET A 206 9.26 1.52 11.57
CA MET A 206 8.70 2.60 10.76
C MET A 206 8.84 3.93 11.50
N CYS A 207 9.49 4.90 10.85
CA CYS A 207 9.80 6.20 11.44
C CYS A 207 9.23 7.36 10.59
N PRO A 208 9.20 8.59 11.11
CA PRO A 208 8.81 9.75 10.32
C PRO A 208 9.67 9.91 9.07
N ILE A 209 9.04 10.25 7.96
CA ILE A 209 9.70 10.48 6.66
C ILE A 209 10.82 11.51 6.81
N GLY A 210 11.98 11.19 6.27
CA GLY A 210 13.21 12.00 6.35
C GLY A 210 14.04 11.76 7.61
N ARG A 211 13.63 10.84 8.49
CA ARG A 211 14.43 10.38 9.64
C ARG A 211 14.99 8.98 9.46
N GLY A 212 14.54 8.28 8.41
CA GLY A 212 14.95 6.93 8.09
C GLY A 212 16.05 6.83 7.06
N MET A 213 16.10 5.66 6.43
CA MET A 213 17.17 5.31 5.50
C MET A 213 16.83 5.61 4.02
N ILE A 214 15.59 6.00 3.71
CA ILE A 214 15.17 6.26 2.34
C ILE A 214 15.54 7.69 1.92
N ASP A 215 16.21 7.84 0.77
CA ASP A 215 16.51 9.15 0.19
C ASP A 215 15.28 9.76 -0.49
N TYR A 216 14.49 10.50 0.27
CA TYR A 216 13.28 11.15 -0.23
C TYR A 216 13.53 12.30 -1.21
N LYS A 217 14.76 12.80 -1.33
CA LYS A 217 15.11 13.71 -2.42
C LYS A 217 15.22 12.96 -3.73
N ALA A 218 15.89 11.80 -3.71
CA ALA A 218 15.97 10.93 -4.89
C ALA A 218 14.58 10.38 -5.28
N VAL A 219 13.72 10.05 -4.30
CA VAL A 219 12.31 9.68 -4.55
C VAL A 219 11.55 10.83 -5.20
N ALA A 220 11.68 12.07 -4.71
CA ALA A 220 11.05 13.23 -5.33
C ALA A 220 11.54 13.47 -6.77
N ASP A 221 12.84 13.29 -6.99
CA ASP A 221 13.42 13.48 -8.31
C ASP A 221 12.97 12.42 -9.33
N VAL A 222 12.86 11.13 -8.91
CA VAL A 222 12.33 10.08 -9.80
C VAL A 222 10.86 10.28 -10.11
N LEU A 223 10.03 10.70 -9.13
CA LEU A 223 8.61 10.98 -9.39
C LEU A 223 8.43 12.12 -10.40
N LYS A 224 9.29 13.15 -10.35
CA LYS A 224 9.33 14.21 -11.38
C LYS A 224 9.80 13.67 -12.73
N GLU A 225 10.86 12.87 -12.75
CA GLU A 225 11.42 12.24 -13.96
C GLU A 225 10.37 11.43 -14.71
N ILE A 226 9.57 10.64 -13.98
CA ILE A 226 8.53 9.78 -14.56
C ILE A 226 7.19 10.51 -14.77
N HIS A 227 7.14 11.81 -14.50
CA HIS A 227 5.92 12.63 -14.59
C HIS A 227 4.74 12.08 -13.78
N TYR A 228 5.02 11.57 -12.55
CA TYR A 228 3.98 11.10 -11.67
C TYR A 228 3.16 12.27 -11.12
N ASN A 229 1.86 12.27 -11.39
CA ASN A 229 0.90 13.27 -10.92
C ASN A 229 -0.28 12.64 -10.18
N GLY A 230 -0.07 11.48 -9.56
CA GLY A 230 -1.07 10.81 -8.71
C GLY A 230 -1.02 11.29 -7.26
N TYR A 231 -1.93 10.76 -6.47
CA TYR A 231 -1.94 10.98 -5.03
C TYR A 231 -0.80 10.22 -4.34
N ILE A 232 -0.33 10.78 -3.23
CA ILE A 232 0.67 10.16 -2.36
C ILE A 232 0.07 10.08 -0.96
N THR A 233 0.06 8.89 -0.37
CA THR A 233 -0.31 8.72 1.04
C THR A 233 0.96 8.67 1.89
N ILE A 234 0.98 9.46 2.97
CA ILE A 234 1.97 9.33 4.03
C ILE A 234 1.45 8.25 4.99
N GLU A 235 2.20 7.17 5.12
CA GLU A 235 1.88 6.10 6.05
C GLU A 235 2.83 6.10 7.25
N GLN A 236 2.25 5.90 8.43
CA GLN A 236 2.98 5.80 9.68
C GLN A 236 2.44 4.58 10.44
N GLU A 237 3.04 3.44 10.19
CA GLU A 237 2.74 2.25 10.99
C GLU A 237 3.35 2.36 12.38
N CYS A 238 2.55 2.05 13.37
CA CYS A 238 2.97 2.04 14.77
C CYS A 238 2.09 1.07 15.56
N ASP A 239 2.55 0.71 16.75
CA ASP A 239 1.71 -0.02 17.70
C ASP A 239 0.49 0.85 18.06
N PRO A 240 -0.75 0.38 17.81
CA PRO A 240 -1.96 1.13 18.12
C PRO A 240 -2.12 1.44 19.61
N ARG A 241 -1.36 0.77 20.48
CA ARG A 241 -1.30 1.07 21.92
C ARG A 241 -0.43 2.29 22.24
N ASN A 242 0.41 2.72 21.29
CA ASN A 242 1.37 3.83 21.42
C ASN A 242 1.04 5.00 20.48
N VAL A 243 -0.25 5.28 20.28
CA VAL A 243 -0.74 6.30 19.33
C VAL A 243 -0.38 7.76 19.73
N GLU A 244 0.09 7.98 20.93
CA GLU A 244 0.36 9.33 21.48
C GLU A 244 1.30 10.16 20.58
N ASN A 245 2.23 9.51 19.90
CA ASN A 245 3.20 10.15 19.02
C ASN A 245 2.77 10.20 17.55
N SER A 246 1.68 9.52 17.15
CA SER A 246 1.31 9.36 15.75
C SER A 246 1.11 10.69 15.04
N LEU A 247 0.37 11.62 15.66
CA LEU A 247 0.14 12.95 15.07
C LEU A 247 1.43 13.76 14.94
N ALA A 248 2.31 13.70 15.96
CA ALA A 248 3.60 14.39 15.93
C ALA A 248 4.52 13.81 14.84
N ASN A 249 4.50 12.49 14.65
CA ASN A 249 5.27 11.79 13.62
C ASN A 249 4.79 12.14 12.20
N VAL A 250 3.47 12.10 11.97
CA VAL A 250 2.89 12.52 10.68
C VAL A 250 3.21 13.98 10.40
N LYS A 251 3.10 14.86 11.39
CA LYS A 251 3.46 16.27 11.24
C LYS A 251 4.94 16.45 10.87
N ALA A 252 5.84 15.71 11.51
CA ALA A 252 7.26 15.76 11.18
C ALA A 252 7.52 15.30 9.73
N SER A 253 6.82 14.26 9.26
CA SER A 253 6.87 13.80 7.88
C SER A 253 6.41 14.89 6.90
N VAL A 254 5.27 15.54 7.19
CA VAL A 254 4.74 16.64 6.38
C VAL A 254 5.71 17.83 6.34
N ASP A 255 6.25 18.24 7.50
CA ASP A 255 7.18 19.37 7.59
C ASP A 255 8.48 19.08 6.77
N PHE A 256 8.98 17.85 6.83
CA PHE A 256 10.14 17.44 6.03
C PHE A 256 9.82 17.47 4.53
N LEU A 257 8.70 16.88 4.10
CA LEU A 257 8.30 16.85 2.69
C LEU A 257 8.08 18.25 2.12
N LYS A 258 7.47 19.17 2.88
CA LYS A 258 7.40 20.59 2.51
C LYS A 258 8.78 21.21 2.36
N GLY A 259 9.71 20.86 3.24
CA GLY A 259 11.09 21.33 3.19
C GLY A 259 11.85 20.91 1.92
N ILE A 260 11.49 19.82 1.29
CA ILE A 260 12.07 19.35 0.03
C ILE A 260 11.20 19.66 -1.21
N GLY A 261 10.13 20.46 -1.04
CA GLY A 261 9.37 21.06 -2.14
C GLY A 261 8.03 20.44 -2.47
N TYR A 262 7.51 19.50 -1.66
CA TYR A 262 6.13 19.04 -1.83
C TYR A 262 5.13 20.12 -1.39
N GLN A 263 4.05 20.24 -2.15
CA GLN A 263 2.90 21.09 -1.80
C GLN A 263 1.84 20.21 -1.13
N ILE A 264 1.68 20.36 0.17
CA ILE A 264 0.79 19.55 1.01
C ILE A 264 -0.09 20.50 1.85
#